data_6bad0664f38e56430f6746d6b8cd94ae
#
_entry.id   6bad0664f38e56430f6746d6b8cd94ae
#
_cell.length_a   1.000
_cell.length_b   1.000
_cell.length_c   1.000
_cell.angle_alpha   90.00
_cell.angle_beta   90.00
_cell.angle_gamma   90.00
#
_symmetry.space_group_name_H-M   'P 1'
#
loop_
_entity.id
_entity.type
_entity.pdbx_description
1 polymer ?
#
loop_
_entity_poly.entity_id
_entity_poly.type
_entity_poly.pdbx_seq_one_letter_code
_entity_poly.pdbx_strand_id
1 'polypeptide(L)'
;MNIGIEKKWTYLIALSLIWGSSFILIKKSLLGLSALQVGSLRIVFSSIIIFLIAFNRISTIPIKKWRWISLSAFVGTFFPAFLFAYAETQIDSAVASILNSLVPMNTVLIGFAVFKISTTKIQSL
;
A
#
# COMPACT_ATOMS: atom_id res chain seq x y z
N MET A 1 23.27 -3.01 -7.39
CA MET A 1 23.15 -1.58 -7.08
C MET A 1 23.26 -1.45 -5.56
N ASN A 2 24.46 -1.11 -5.04
CA ASN A 2 24.67 -0.94 -3.61
C ASN A 2 24.07 0.40 -3.17
N ILE A 3 22.81 0.35 -2.78
CA ILE A 3 22.22 1.48 -2.05
C ILE A 3 22.89 1.45 -0.68
N GLY A 4 23.67 2.47 -0.34
CA GLY A 4 24.35 2.55 0.94
C GLY A 4 23.35 2.40 2.11
N ILE A 5 23.80 1.85 3.22
CA ILE A 5 22.96 1.56 4.40
C ILE A 5 22.18 2.82 4.82
N GLU A 6 22.79 3.99 4.76
CA GLU A 6 22.15 5.27 5.07
C GLU A 6 20.92 5.58 4.21
N LYS A 7 20.98 5.29 2.89
CA LYS A 7 19.82 5.49 2.00
C LYS A 7 18.66 4.56 2.30
N LYS A 8 18.93 3.33 2.73
CA LYS A 8 17.87 2.38 3.12
C LYS A 8 17.10 2.89 4.34
N TRP A 9 17.79 3.39 5.34
CA TRP A 9 17.17 3.97 6.54
C TRP A 9 16.35 5.22 6.19
N THR A 10 16.86 6.10 5.33
CA THR A 10 16.12 7.29 4.88
C THR A 10 14.81 6.90 4.19
N TYR A 11 14.83 5.90 3.29
CA TYR A 11 13.62 5.42 2.63
C TYR A 11 12.64 4.76 3.61
N LEU A 12 13.13 3.98 4.58
CA LEU A 12 12.28 3.35 5.59
C LEU A 12 11.60 4.40 6.47
N ILE A 13 12.33 5.40 6.94
CA ILE A 13 11.76 6.49 7.75
C ILE A 13 10.72 7.27 6.94
N ALA A 14 11.03 7.65 5.72
CA ALA A 14 10.09 8.37 4.85
C ALA A 14 8.81 7.55 4.61
N LEU A 15 8.95 6.25 4.31
CA LEU A 15 7.82 5.35 4.10
C LEU A 15 6.97 5.20 5.37
N SER A 16 7.61 5.07 6.53
CA SER A 16 6.91 4.96 7.82
C SER A 16 6.11 6.22 8.15
N LEU A 17 6.66 7.40 7.86
CA LEU A 17 5.98 8.68 8.06
C LEU A 17 4.79 8.83 7.10
N ILE A 18 4.96 8.49 5.82
CA ILE A 18 3.90 8.56 4.82
C ILE A 18 2.75 7.59 5.18
N TRP A 19 3.07 6.34 5.50
CA TRP A 19 2.05 5.36 5.83
C TRP A 19 1.39 5.65 7.16
N GLY A 20 2.16 6.00 8.20
CA GLY A 20 1.61 6.33 9.52
C GLY A 20 0.68 7.53 9.48
N SER A 21 1.04 8.60 8.76
CA SER A 21 0.19 9.77 8.60
C SER A 21 -1.09 9.47 7.80
N SER A 22 -1.04 8.50 6.88
CA SER A 22 -2.20 8.11 6.07
C SER A 22 -3.39 7.66 6.91
N PHE A 23 -3.17 6.86 7.96
CA PHE A 23 -4.24 6.40 8.85
C PHE A 23 -4.87 7.56 9.63
N ILE A 24 -4.06 8.49 10.13
CA ILE A 24 -4.56 9.68 10.81
C ILE A 24 -5.43 10.54 9.88
N LEU A 25 -5.01 10.68 8.61
CA LEU A 25 -5.75 11.44 7.61
C LEU A 25 -7.08 10.76 7.25
N ILE A 26 -7.12 9.42 7.14
CA ILE A 26 -8.36 8.67 6.94
C ILE A 26 -9.32 8.96 8.09
N LYS A 27 -8.88 8.78 9.34
CA LYS A 27 -9.71 9.01 10.53
C LYS A 27 -10.26 10.43 10.57
N LYS A 28 -9.42 11.44 10.29
CA LYS A 28 -9.87 12.84 10.23
C LYS A 28 -10.88 13.10 9.11
N SER A 29 -10.69 12.48 7.95
CA SER A 29 -11.63 12.61 6.83
C SER A 29 -13.00 12.00 7.17
N LEU A 30 -13.05 10.95 7.98
CA LEU A 30 -14.29 10.31 8.43
C LEU A 30 -15.12 11.18 9.37
N LEU A 31 -14.60 12.29 9.88
CA LEU A 31 -15.40 13.25 10.67
C LEU A 31 -16.44 14.01 9.82
N GLY A 32 -16.22 14.12 8.51
CA GLY A 32 -17.13 14.82 7.61
C GLY A 32 -17.56 14.02 6.38
N LEU A 33 -16.96 12.85 6.15
CA LEU A 33 -17.22 12.02 4.98
C LEU A 33 -17.54 10.58 5.38
N SER A 34 -18.35 9.91 4.59
CA SER A 34 -18.58 8.48 4.75
C SER A 34 -17.35 7.66 4.34
N ALA A 35 -17.22 6.42 4.85
CA ALA A 35 -16.13 5.51 4.49
C ALA A 35 -16.04 5.29 2.97
N LEU A 36 -17.17 5.22 2.28
CA LEU A 36 -17.24 5.10 0.83
C LEU A 36 -16.65 6.33 0.13
N GLN A 37 -16.98 7.53 0.58
CA GLN A 37 -16.44 8.77 0.03
C GLN A 37 -14.93 8.86 0.25
N VAL A 38 -14.45 8.55 1.46
CA VAL A 38 -13.01 8.55 1.76
C VAL A 38 -12.27 7.56 0.87
N GLY A 39 -12.75 6.32 0.74
CA GLY A 39 -12.16 5.30 -0.13
C GLY A 39 -12.14 5.74 -1.60
N SER A 40 -13.24 6.29 -2.09
CA SER A 40 -13.35 6.78 -3.47
C SER A 40 -12.39 7.94 -3.75
N LEU A 41 -12.33 8.94 -2.87
CA LEU A 41 -11.43 10.09 -3.02
C LEU A 41 -9.95 9.65 -3.03
N ARG A 42 -9.57 8.72 -2.18
CA ARG A 42 -8.21 8.16 -2.16
C ARG A 42 -7.85 7.54 -3.52
N ILE A 43 -8.75 6.75 -4.09
CA ILE A 43 -8.51 6.10 -5.40
C ILE A 43 -8.45 7.16 -6.50
N VAL A 44 -9.39 8.10 -6.54
CA VAL A 44 -9.43 9.14 -7.57
C VAL A 44 -8.17 9.99 -7.55
N PHE A 45 -7.80 10.56 -6.40
CA PHE A 45 -6.60 11.39 -6.31
C PHE A 45 -5.32 10.62 -6.64
N SER A 46 -5.17 9.40 -6.10
CA SER A 46 -4.01 8.56 -6.41
C SER A 46 -3.95 8.22 -7.90
N SER A 47 -5.08 7.90 -8.52
CA SER A 47 -5.16 7.57 -9.94
C SER A 47 -4.80 8.76 -10.82
N ILE A 48 -5.26 9.96 -10.49
CA ILE A 48 -4.91 11.18 -11.23
C ILE A 48 -3.41 11.43 -11.19
N ILE A 49 -2.80 11.38 -9.99
CA ILE A 49 -1.37 11.62 -9.83
C ILE A 49 -0.54 10.57 -10.58
N ILE A 50 -0.88 9.29 -10.42
CA ILE A 50 -0.16 8.20 -11.10
C ILE A 50 -0.35 8.32 -12.61
N PHE A 51 -1.55 8.63 -13.08
CA PHE A 51 -1.83 8.81 -14.50
C PHE A 51 -0.97 9.93 -15.11
N LEU A 52 -0.89 11.08 -14.44
CA LEU A 52 -0.06 12.21 -14.91
C LEU A 52 1.43 11.84 -15.00
N ILE A 53 1.95 11.08 -14.03
CA ILE A 53 3.36 10.66 -14.00
C ILE A 53 3.63 9.54 -15.01
N ALA A 54 2.73 8.59 -15.13
CA ALA A 54 2.91 7.36 -15.91
C ALA A 54 2.37 7.44 -17.34
N PHE A 55 1.74 8.54 -17.73
CA PHE A 55 1.04 8.68 -19.01
C PHE A 55 1.85 8.17 -20.20
N ASN A 56 3.09 8.61 -20.32
CA ASN A 56 4.00 8.23 -21.41
C ASN A 56 4.48 6.76 -21.35
N ARG A 57 4.25 6.08 -20.22
CA ARG A 57 4.67 4.69 -20.00
C ARG A 57 3.52 3.69 -20.18
N ILE A 58 2.29 4.14 -20.16
CA ILE A 58 1.11 3.27 -20.27
C ILE A 58 1.10 2.51 -21.60
N SER A 59 1.42 3.20 -22.69
CA SER A 59 1.47 2.62 -24.05
C SER A 59 2.55 1.54 -24.23
N THR A 60 3.57 1.50 -23.37
CA THR A 60 4.62 0.50 -23.43
C THR A 60 4.24 -0.85 -22.80
N ILE A 61 3.09 -0.91 -22.12
CA ILE A 61 2.64 -2.11 -21.42
C ILE A 61 1.93 -3.06 -22.40
N PRO A 62 2.44 -4.29 -22.58
CA PRO A 62 1.80 -5.28 -23.44
C PRO A 62 0.37 -5.59 -22.97
N ILE A 63 -0.58 -5.64 -23.92
CA ILE A 63 -2.01 -5.87 -23.60
C ILE A 63 -2.25 -7.14 -22.77
N LYS A 64 -1.45 -8.17 -22.98
CA LYS A 64 -1.53 -9.44 -22.23
C LYS A 64 -1.26 -9.28 -20.73
N LYS A 65 -0.54 -8.24 -20.32
CA LYS A 65 -0.23 -7.99 -18.90
C LYS A 65 -1.34 -7.23 -18.18
N TRP A 66 -2.24 -6.57 -18.92
CA TRP A 66 -3.28 -5.73 -18.32
C TRP A 66 -4.21 -6.50 -17.36
N ARG A 67 -4.56 -7.74 -17.69
CA ARG A 67 -5.38 -8.59 -16.81
C ARG A 67 -4.75 -8.78 -15.43
N TRP A 68 -3.45 -9.00 -15.38
CA TRP A 68 -2.72 -9.21 -14.12
C TRP A 68 -2.52 -7.91 -13.36
N ILE A 69 -2.27 -6.81 -14.08
CA ILE A 69 -2.17 -5.46 -13.50
C ILE A 69 -3.51 -5.07 -12.89
N SER A 70 -4.62 -5.27 -13.62
CA SER A 70 -5.97 -4.96 -13.13
C SER A 70 -6.33 -5.80 -11.91
N LEU A 71 -6.05 -7.09 -11.92
CA LEU A 71 -6.30 -7.98 -10.79
C LEU A 71 -5.48 -7.55 -9.56
N SER A 72 -4.20 -7.27 -9.76
CA SER A 72 -3.31 -6.80 -8.70
C SER A 72 -3.75 -5.45 -8.13
N ALA A 73 -4.16 -4.51 -8.98
CA ALA A 73 -4.66 -3.21 -8.56
C ALA A 73 -5.99 -3.34 -7.79
N PHE A 74 -6.88 -4.22 -8.26
CA PHE A 74 -8.18 -4.44 -7.63
C PHE A 74 -8.03 -5.04 -6.22
N VAL A 75 -7.23 -6.10 -6.07
CA VAL A 75 -7.02 -6.77 -4.79
C VAL A 75 -6.09 -5.97 -3.87
N GLY A 76 -5.01 -5.39 -4.42
CA GLY A 76 -3.95 -4.75 -3.63
C GLY A 76 -4.17 -3.26 -3.34
N THR A 77 -5.08 -2.59 -4.06
CA THR A 77 -5.30 -1.14 -3.88
C THR A 77 -6.78 -0.81 -3.70
N PHE A 78 -7.64 -1.26 -4.62
CA PHE A 78 -9.05 -0.89 -4.61
C PHE A 78 -9.76 -1.38 -3.35
N PHE A 79 -9.77 -2.68 -3.09
CA PHE A 79 -10.39 -3.24 -1.90
C PHE A 79 -9.81 -2.67 -0.60
N PRO A 80 -8.49 -2.64 -0.39
CA PRO A 80 -7.91 -2.09 0.83
C PRO A 80 -8.28 -0.63 1.09
N ALA A 81 -8.43 0.21 0.05
CA ALA A 81 -8.81 1.61 0.24
C ALA A 81 -10.17 1.76 0.94
N PHE A 82 -11.15 0.92 0.59
CA PHE A 82 -12.46 0.92 1.24
C PHE A 82 -12.46 0.19 2.57
N LEU A 83 -11.78 -0.96 2.65
CA LEU A 83 -11.71 -1.75 3.88
C LEU A 83 -11.06 -0.97 5.03
N PHE A 84 -9.96 -0.26 4.77
CA PHE A 84 -9.33 0.58 5.79
C PHE A 84 -10.22 1.75 6.20
N ALA A 85 -10.86 2.43 5.24
CA ALA A 85 -11.77 3.51 5.55
C ALA A 85 -12.96 3.01 6.40
N TYR A 86 -13.48 1.84 6.09
CA TYR A 86 -14.57 1.22 6.87
C TYR A 86 -14.09 0.77 8.25
N ALA A 87 -12.94 0.11 8.33
CA ALA A 87 -12.38 -0.34 9.61
C ALA A 87 -12.17 0.84 10.57
N GLU A 88 -11.66 1.96 10.08
CA GLU A 88 -11.42 3.15 10.88
C GLU A 88 -12.70 3.88 11.34
N THR A 89 -13.88 3.49 10.87
CA THR A 89 -15.13 3.92 11.52
C THR A 89 -15.32 3.26 12.89
N GLN A 90 -14.73 2.08 13.10
CA GLN A 90 -14.93 1.25 14.29
C GLN A 90 -13.72 1.20 15.22
N ILE A 91 -12.50 1.39 14.68
CA ILE A 91 -11.24 1.30 15.42
C ILE A 91 -10.44 2.59 15.29
N ASP A 92 -9.49 2.79 16.21
CA ASP A 92 -8.57 3.92 16.13
C ASP A 92 -7.46 3.71 15.09
N SER A 93 -6.98 4.82 14.52
CA SER A 93 -5.90 4.82 13.54
C SER A 93 -4.64 4.10 14.02
N ALA A 94 -4.34 4.20 15.33
CA ALA A 94 -3.21 3.49 15.92
C ALA A 94 -3.37 1.97 15.80
N VAL A 95 -4.56 1.45 16.12
CA VAL A 95 -4.87 0.02 16.01
C VAL A 95 -4.81 -0.42 14.55
N ALA A 96 -5.43 0.35 13.63
CA ALA A 96 -5.39 0.05 12.20
C ALA A 96 -3.95 0.01 11.67
N SER A 97 -3.10 0.95 12.08
CA SER A 97 -1.70 1.01 11.65
C SER A 97 -0.87 -0.16 12.18
N ILE A 98 -1.07 -0.57 13.44
CA ILE A 98 -0.41 -1.74 14.04
C ILE A 98 -0.81 -3.02 13.29
N LEU A 99 -2.10 -3.23 13.05
CA LEU A 99 -2.56 -4.38 12.28
C LEU A 99 -2.01 -4.40 10.86
N ASN A 100 -1.92 -3.23 10.21
CA ASN A 100 -1.33 -3.13 8.87
C ASN A 100 0.18 -3.43 8.88
N SER A 101 0.89 -3.20 9.98
CA SER A 101 2.32 -3.53 10.08
C SER A 101 2.60 -5.04 9.99
N LEU A 102 1.59 -5.88 10.24
CA LEU A 102 1.70 -7.34 10.06
C LEU A 102 1.71 -7.76 8.57
N VAL A 103 1.29 -6.91 7.65
CA VAL A 103 1.22 -7.23 6.21
C VAL A 103 2.57 -7.63 5.62
N PRO A 104 3.66 -6.88 5.82
CA PRO A 104 4.99 -7.30 5.34
C PRO A 104 5.44 -8.64 5.92
N MET A 105 5.20 -8.85 7.21
CA MET A 105 5.53 -10.10 7.88
C MET A 105 4.77 -11.28 7.27
N ASN A 106 3.44 -11.16 7.12
CA ASN A 106 2.61 -12.18 6.49
C ASN A 106 3.03 -12.43 5.04
N THR A 107 3.42 -11.40 4.31
CA THR A 107 3.90 -11.52 2.92
C THR A 107 5.17 -12.38 2.86
N VAL A 108 6.12 -12.18 3.78
CA VAL A 108 7.34 -13.00 3.86
C VAL A 108 7.01 -14.44 4.24
N LEU A 109 6.15 -14.65 5.25
CA LEU A 109 5.74 -15.98 5.69
C LEU A 109 5.05 -16.77 4.59
N ILE A 110 4.09 -16.15 3.89
CA ILE A 110 3.38 -16.78 2.76
C ILE A 110 4.34 -17.02 1.60
N GLY A 111 5.23 -16.06 1.30
CA GLY A 111 6.26 -16.18 0.27
C GLY A 111 7.17 -17.39 0.52
N PHE A 112 7.58 -17.61 1.76
CA PHE A 112 8.36 -18.77 2.15
C PHE A 112 7.56 -20.07 2.08
N ALA A 113 6.34 -20.10 2.64
CA ALA A 113 5.53 -21.31 2.74
C ALA A 113 5.01 -21.80 1.38
N VAL A 114 4.53 -20.86 0.54
CA VAL A 114 3.84 -21.18 -0.73
C VAL A 114 4.82 -21.19 -1.90
N PHE A 115 5.69 -20.18 -1.99
CA PHE A 115 6.59 -20.01 -3.15
C PHE A 115 8.00 -20.54 -2.91
N LYS A 116 8.30 -21.07 -1.70
CA LYS A 116 9.62 -21.58 -1.31
C LYS A 116 10.77 -20.59 -1.61
N ILE A 117 10.48 -19.29 -1.47
CA ILE A 117 11.47 -18.23 -1.66
C ILE A 117 12.46 -18.32 -0.52
N SER A 118 13.72 -18.67 -0.83
CA SER A 118 14.79 -18.71 0.17
C SER A 118 15.15 -17.28 0.61
N THR A 119 14.96 -16.97 1.88
CA THR A 119 15.46 -15.72 2.45
C THR A 119 16.96 -15.86 2.73
N THR A 120 17.75 -14.89 2.29
CA THR A 120 19.17 -14.81 2.69
C THR A 120 19.26 -14.44 4.18
N LYS A 121 20.30 -14.96 4.87
CA LYS A 121 20.54 -14.69 6.32
C LYS A 121 20.50 -13.20 6.72
N ILE A 122 20.76 -12.30 5.76
CA ILE A 122 20.71 -10.85 5.95
C ILE A 122 19.26 -10.30 5.95
N GLN A 123 18.29 -11.05 5.41
CA GLN A 123 16.88 -10.64 5.36
C GLN A 123 16.07 -11.17 6.56
N SER A 124 16.67 -12.03 7.37
CA SER A 124 16.04 -12.62 8.56
C SER A 124 16.47 -11.95 9.87
N LEU A 125 17.32 -10.91 9.82
CA LEU A 125 17.71 -10.01 10.91
C LEU A 125 17.05 -8.63 10.73
#